data_bf71c599fa4ead4ce58617648fb11059
#
_entry.id   bf71c599fa4ead4ce58617648fb11059
#
_cell.length_a   1.000
_cell.length_b   1.000
_cell.length_c   1.000
_cell.angle_alpha   90.00
_cell.angle_beta   90.00
_cell.angle_gamma   90.00
#
_symmetry.space_group_name_H-M   'P 1'
#
loop_
_entity.id
_entity.type
_entity.pdbx_description
1 polymer ?
#
loop_
_entity_poly.entity_id
_entity_poly.type
_entity_poly.pdbx_seq_one_letter_code
_entity_poly.pdbx_strand_id
1 'polypeptide(L)'
;MSLSGKTIGWIGVGRMGYAMALRLLNAGADLSVYNRTRSNADPLVELGAKAVDTPADLADRDIVFSMVSGPESFIEVITGENGLLSGDGTPSLLIDCTTLSTEASATVRKAAAEKGVSMIDAPVSGNAKVVEAGLLSIVASGKRSAFDEALPFLDALAEGVTYVGEGELARTVKICHNLFLGAVTQSLAEVTVLAEKSGVPRSALLDFINKSVMGSRFSKYKTPAFVNLDYTPTFTSTLLRKDLDLGLSAGNELDVPLPVTAMVRDLVQALIDSGHADSDFAALLELQAKAAKLDLEPEDTEVGTGL
;
A
#
# COMPACT_ATOMS: atom_id res chain seq x y z
N MET A 1 14.80 18.49 1.83
CA MET A 1 15.97 18.26 2.69
C MET A 1 16.86 17.25 2.01
N SER A 2 18.19 17.38 2.05
CA SER A 2 19.10 16.36 1.53
C SER A 2 19.19 15.22 2.55
N LEU A 3 19.01 13.98 2.09
CA LEU A 3 19.20 12.77 2.89
C LEU A 3 20.67 12.31 2.99
N SER A 4 21.61 13.22 2.65
CA SER A 4 23.05 12.96 2.67
C SER A 4 23.56 12.64 4.06
N GLY A 5 24.40 11.61 4.18
CA GLY A 5 25.10 11.22 5.41
C GLY A 5 24.61 9.92 6.07
N LYS A 6 23.55 9.30 5.54
CA LYS A 6 23.11 7.97 5.92
C LYS A 6 23.04 7.06 4.69
N THR A 7 23.45 5.80 4.86
CA THR A 7 23.33 4.76 3.83
C THR A 7 21.99 4.07 3.96
N ILE A 8 21.27 3.87 2.86
CA ILE A 8 19.92 3.30 2.84
C ILE A 8 19.93 1.97 2.10
N GLY A 9 19.35 0.94 2.74
CA GLY A 9 18.97 -0.31 2.12
C GLY A 9 17.48 -0.30 1.75
N TRP A 10 17.11 -0.90 0.63
CA TRP A 10 15.72 -1.08 0.25
C TRP A 10 15.44 -2.52 -0.17
N ILE A 11 14.48 -3.18 0.49
CA ILE A 11 14.06 -4.55 0.23
C ILE A 11 12.69 -4.55 -0.44
N GLY A 12 12.62 -5.07 -1.67
CA GLY A 12 11.38 -5.21 -2.43
C GLY A 12 11.13 -4.07 -3.41
N VAL A 13 11.47 -4.30 -4.68
CA VAL A 13 11.34 -3.36 -5.80
C VAL A 13 10.19 -3.80 -6.71
N GLY A 14 9.00 -3.94 -6.11
CA GLY A 14 7.73 -4.05 -6.83
C GLY A 14 7.21 -2.66 -7.24
N ARG A 15 5.98 -2.58 -7.76
CA ARG A 15 5.37 -1.30 -8.22
C ARG A 15 5.50 -0.16 -7.20
N MET A 16 5.14 -0.42 -5.94
CA MET A 16 5.24 0.59 -4.87
C MET A 16 6.68 0.81 -4.45
N GLY A 17 7.41 -0.28 -4.19
CA GLY A 17 8.79 -0.20 -3.72
C GLY A 17 9.71 0.52 -4.70
N TYR A 18 9.53 0.31 -6.00
CA TYR A 18 10.26 1.05 -7.03
C TYR A 18 10.03 2.57 -6.92
N ALA A 19 8.76 2.99 -6.93
CA ALA A 19 8.43 4.42 -6.88
C ALA A 19 8.94 5.09 -5.59
N MET A 20 8.84 4.41 -4.45
CA MET A 20 9.34 4.92 -3.16
C MET A 20 10.87 4.96 -3.12
N ALA A 21 11.56 3.90 -3.55
CA ALA A 21 13.02 3.85 -3.62
C ALA A 21 13.58 4.93 -4.55
N LEU A 22 12.93 5.14 -5.70
CA LEU A 22 13.29 6.21 -6.64
C LEU A 22 13.18 7.60 -6.01
N ARG A 23 12.17 7.85 -5.19
CA ARG A 23 12.06 9.14 -4.48
C ARG A 23 13.20 9.37 -3.50
N LEU A 24 13.61 8.34 -2.74
CA LEU A 24 14.78 8.44 -1.85
C LEU A 24 16.07 8.69 -2.64
N LEU A 25 16.24 7.98 -3.76
CA LEU A 25 17.39 8.17 -4.65
C LEU A 25 17.43 9.62 -5.19
N ASN A 26 16.29 10.13 -5.68
CA ASN A 26 16.16 11.50 -6.17
C ASN A 26 16.35 12.57 -5.06
N ALA A 27 16.09 12.21 -3.80
CA ALA A 27 16.37 13.04 -2.64
C ALA A 27 17.86 12.99 -2.21
N GLY A 28 18.72 12.27 -2.96
CA GLY A 28 20.17 12.19 -2.76
C GLY A 28 20.62 11.12 -1.77
N ALA A 29 19.81 10.07 -1.53
CA ALA A 29 20.21 8.95 -0.70
C ALA A 29 21.29 8.07 -1.37
N ASP A 30 22.30 7.60 -0.61
CA ASP A 30 23.17 6.47 -1.01
C ASP A 30 22.36 5.18 -0.85
N LEU A 31 21.77 4.70 -1.96
CA LEU A 31 20.77 3.65 -1.98
C LEU A 31 21.34 2.32 -2.49
N SER A 32 21.16 1.25 -1.69
CA SER A 32 21.37 -0.13 -2.11
C SER A 32 20.03 -0.87 -2.10
N VAL A 33 19.75 -1.68 -3.12
CA VAL A 33 18.44 -2.33 -3.30
C VAL A 33 18.55 -3.83 -3.47
N TYR A 34 17.61 -4.55 -2.88
CA TYR A 34 17.40 -5.98 -3.08
C TYR A 34 15.99 -6.24 -3.61
N ASN A 35 15.89 -7.13 -4.59
CA ASN A 35 14.62 -7.70 -5.02
C ASN A 35 14.79 -9.16 -5.45
N ARG A 36 13.86 -10.03 -5.06
CA ARG A 36 13.89 -11.47 -5.42
C ARG A 36 14.03 -11.69 -6.94
N THR A 37 13.33 -10.91 -7.76
CA THR A 37 13.52 -10.84 -9.21
C THR A 37 14.50 -9.71 -9.48
N ARG A 38 15.77 -10.05 -9.66
CA ARG A 38 16.90 -9.10 -9.78
C ARG A 38 16.66 -8.00 -10.82
N SER A 39 16.11 -8.37 -11.98
CA SER A 39 15.86 -7.43 -13.08
C SER A 39 14.90 -6.27 -12.73
N ASN A 40 14.08 -6.42 -11.70
CA ASN A 40 13.23 -5.31 -11.25
C ASN A 40 14.04 -4.15 -10.64
N ALA A 41 15.27 -4.43 -10.21
CA ALA A 41 16.16 -3.41 -9.65
C ALA A 41 16.96 -2.65 -10.73
N ASP A 42 17.09 -3.21 -11.94
CA ASP A 42 17.94 -2.65 -13.01
C ASP A 42 17.63 -1.18 -13.32
N PRO A 43 16.38 -0.72 -13.43
CA PRO A 43 16.08 0.69 -13.66
C PRO A 43 16.59 1.63 -12.55
N LEU A 44 16.61 1.18 -11.29
CA LEU A 44 17.19 1.97 -10.19
C LEU A 44 18.71 1.98 -10.24
N VAL A 45 19.33 0.88 -10.69
CA VAL A 45 20.78 0.79 -10.88
C VAL A 45 21.25 1.75 -11.96
N GLU A 46 20.52 1.85 -13.09
CA GLU A 46 20.78 2.81 -14.15
C GLU A 46 20.74 4.27 -13.66
N LEU A 47 19.96 4.53 -12.62
CA LEU A 47 19.84 5.84 -11.98
C LEU A 47 20.80 6.06 -10.81
N GLY A 48 21.70 5.09 -10.52
CA GLY A 48 22.78 5.22 -9.55
C GLY A 48 22.62 4.45 -8.24
N ALA A 49 21.54 3.66 -8.05
CA ALA A 49 21.44 2.74 -6.92
C ALA A 49 22.39 1.54 -7.09
N LYS A 50 22.74 0.88 -5.99
CA LYS A 50 23.52 -0.35 -5.99
C LYS A 50 22.58 -1.53 -5.75
N ALA A 51 22.58 -2.54 -6.61
CA ALA A 51 21.81 -3.73 -6.33
C ALA A 51 22.67 -4.81 -5.68
N VAL A 52 22.09 -5.51 -4.70
CA VAL A 52 22.72 -6.59 -3.94
C VAL A 52 22.00 -7.92 -4.19
N ASP A 53 22.66 -9.04 -3.85
CA ASP A 53 22.18 -10.38 -4.19
C ASP A 53 21.26 -10.97 -3.11
N THR A 54 21.46 -10.58 -1.84
CA THR A 54 20.66 -11.04 -0.71
C THR A 54 20.24 -9.89 0.19
N PRO A 55 19.15 -10.02 0.98
CA PRO A 55 18.84 -9.04 2.02
C PRO A 55 19.95 -8.87 3.06
N ALA A 56 20.71 -9.93 3.37
CA ALA A 56 21.84 -9.90 4.29
C ALA A 56 22.94 -8.92 3.86
N ASP A 57 23.12 -8.71 2.56
CA ASP A 57 24.08 -7.73 2.00
C ASP A 57 23.73 -6.27 2.30
N LEU A 58 22.53 -6.02 2.86
CA LEU A 58 22.10 -4.70 3.33
C LEU A 58 22.33 -4.47 4.83
N ALA A 59 22.88 -5.46 5.53
CA ALA A 59 23.04 -5.42 6.98
C ALA A 59 24.01 -4.33 7.47
N ASP A 60 24.89 -3.85 6.61
CA ASP A 60 25.83 -2.75 6.88
C ASP A 60 25.24 -1.33 6.60
N ARG A 61 23.99 -1.24 6.13
CA ARG A 61 23.31 0.04 5.91
C ARG A 61 22.84 0.64 7.22
N ASP A 62 22.85 1.97 7.33
CA ASP A 62 22.33 2.65 8.53
C ASP A 62 20.84 2.38 8.74
N ILE A 63 20.05 2.49 7.66
CA ILE A 63 18.60 2.34 7.66
C ILE A 63 18.19 1.40 6.53
N VAL A 64 17.32 0.45 6.83
CA VAL A 64 16.76 -0.45 5.82
C VAL A 64 15.25 -0.31 5.74
N PHE A 65 14.75 -0.07 4.54
CA PHE A 65 13.33 -0.10 4.23
C PHE A 65 12.92 -1.45 3.66
N SER A 66 11.66 -1.84 3.92
CA SER A 66 11.04 -3.00 3.28
C SER A 66 9.66 -2.68 2.73
N MET A 67 9.37 -3.19 1.52
CA MET A 67 8.06 -3.11 0.87
C MET A 67 7.86 -4.37 0.04
N VAL A 68 7.31 -5.41 0.64
CA VAL A 68 7.15 -6.75 0.05
C VAL A 68 5.68 -7.15 -0.09
N SER A 69 5.41 -8.35 -0.62
CA SER A 69 4.05 -8.76 -0.99
C SER A 69 3.14 -9.14 0.19
N GLY A 70 3.72 -9.52 1.33
CA GLY A 70 2.94 -9.95 2.50
C GLY A 70 3.77 -10.53 3.63
N PRO A 71 3.09 -11.13 4.64
CA PRO A 71 3.70 -11.58 5.89
C PRO A 71 4.86 -12.58 5.72
N GLU A 72 4.63 -13.62 4.93
CA GLU A 72 5.62 -14.69 4.70
C GLU A 72 6.89 -14.14 4.04
N SER A 73 6.70 -13.31 3.00
CA SER A 73 7.83 -12.65 2.32
C SER A 73 8.59 -11.71 3.26
N PHE A 74 7.88 -11.01 4.16
CA PHE A 74 8.51 -10.12 5.12
C PHE A 74 9.35 -10.88 6.14
N ILE A 75 8.80 -11.94 6.73
CA ILE A 75 9.53 -12.80 7.67
C ILE A 75 10.78 -13.37 6.97
N GLU A 76 10.64 -13.89 5.76
CA GLU A 76 11.73 -14.49 5.00
C GLU A 76 12.87 -13.49 4.73
N VAL A 77 12.57 -12.31 4.19
CA VAL A 77 13.61 -11.33 3.83
C VAL A 77 14.27 -10.66 5.03
N ILE A 78 13.65 -10.71 6.21
CA ILE A 78 14.26 -10.16 7.43
C ILE A 78 14.92 -11.23 8.28
N THR A 79 14.28 -12.38 8.53
CA THR A 79 14.74 -13.39 9.48
C THR A 79 15.15 -14.72 8.85
N GLY A 80 14.97 -14.89 7.53
CA GLY A 80 15.36 -16.10 6.80
C GLY A 80 16.88 -16.33 6.77
N GLU A 81 17.33 -17.44 6.19
CA GLU A 81 18.73 -17.86 6.12
C GLU A 81 19.64 -16.78 5.50
N ASN A 82 19.18 -16.10 4.44
CA ASN A 82 19.86 -14.97 3.79
C ASN A 82 19.12 -13.63 4.05
N GLY A 83 18.35 -13.56 5.14
CA GLY A 83 17.59 -12.39 5.53
C GLY A 83 18.48 -11.27 6.09
N LEU A 84 17.92 -10.08 6.22
CA LEU A 84 18.63 -8.90 6.71
C LEU A 84 19.36 -9.15 8.05
N LEU A 85 18.71 -9.87 8.98
CA LEU A 85 19.26 -10.12 10.31
C LEU A 85 20.26 -11.29 10.36
N SER A 86 20.51 -11.98 9.23
CA SER A 86 21.53 -13.03 9.13
C SER A 86 22.92 -12.52 8.71
N GLY A 87 23.00 -11.25 8.26
CA GLY A 87 24.28 -10.64 7.87
C GLY A 87 25.22 -10.38 9.05
N ASP A 88 26.49 -10.09 8.75
CA ASP A 88 27.53 -9.82 9.75
C ASP A 88 27.32 -8.47 10.48
N GLY A 89 26.62 -7.53 9.86
CA GLY A 89 26.22 -6.25 10.44
C GLY A 89 24.76 -6.22 10.90
N THR A 90 24.33 -5.09 11.42
CA THR A 90 22.92 -4.79 11.68
C THR A 90 22.64 -3.32 11.41
N PRO A 91 21.54 -2.97 10.70
CA PRO A 91 21.13 -1.57 10.56
C PRO A 91 20.72 -1.01 11.93
N SER A 92 20.82 0.31 12.13
CA SER A 92 20.27 0.94 13.33
C SER A 92 18.73 0.90 13.32
N LEU A 93 18.13 0.94 12.13
CA LEU A 93 16.70 1.10 11.95
C LEU A 93 16.17 0.29 10.76
N LEU A 94 15.14 -0.51 11.01
CA LEU A 94 14.30 -1.16 10.00
C LEU A 94 12.97 -0.40 9.90
N ILE A 95 12.60 0.05 8.69
CA ILE A 95 11.32 0.72 8.41
C ILE A 95 10.52 -0.16 7.45
N ASP A 96 9.42 -0.74 7.93
CA ASP A 96 8.60 -1.58 7.06
C ASP A 96 7.32 -0.87 6.59
N CYS A 97 7.18 -0.81 5.26
CA CYS A 97 6.05 -0.17 4.58
C CYS A 97 5.00 -1.19 4.08
N THR A 98 5.20 -2.47 4.32
CA THR A 98 4.32 -3.55 3.85
C THR A 98 2.99 -3.55 4.60
N THR A 99 1.89 -3.96 3.97
CA THR A 99 0.63 -4.26 4.68
C THR A 99 0.68 -5.68 5.21
N LEU A 100 0.73 -5.81 6.54
CA LEU A 100 0.92 -7.05 7.29
C LEU A 100 -0.13 -7.22 8.38
N SER A 101 -0.24 -8.45 8.92
CA SER A 101 -0.88 -8.68 10.21
C SER A 101 -0.01 -8.14 11.35
N THR A 102 -0.65 -7.80 12.47
CA THR A 102 0.04 -7.40 13.70
C THR A 102 0.97 -8.49 14.23
N GLU A 103 0.57 -9.75 14.13
CA GLU A 103 1.35 -10.92 14.56
C GLU A 103 2.67 -11.06 13.79
N ALA A 104 2.63 -11.00 12.44
CA ALA A 104 3.83 -11.10 11.62
C ALA A 104 4.80 -9.95 11.90
N SER A 105 4.26 -8.72 12.08
CA SER A 105 5.05 -7.55 12.44
C SER A 105 5.71 -7.73 13.82
N ALA A 106 4.95 -8.15 14.83
CA ALA A 106 5.47 -8.39 16.18
C ALA A 106 6.58 -9.46 16.22
N THR A 107 6.44 -10.51 15.41
CA THR A 107 7.44 -11.56 15.27
C THR A 107 8.78 -11.00 14.79
N VAL A 108 8.74 -10.22 13.71
CA VAL A 108 9.96 -9.61 13.16
C VAL A 108 10.53 -8.54 14.09
N ARG A 109 9.65 -7.71 14.70
CA ARG A 109 10.08 -6.71 15.70
C ARG A 109 10.84 -7.32 16.86
N LYS A 110 10.38 -8.47 17.35
CA LYS A 110 11.08 -9.20 18.42
C LYS A 110 12.47 -9.65 17.96
N ALA A 111 12.57 -10.29 16.78
CA ALA A 111 13.83 -10.74 16.24
C ALA A 111 14.81 -9.58 15.97
N ALA A 112 14.32 -8.45 15.45
CA ALA A 112 15.09 -7.23 15.26
C ALA A 112 15.63 -6.67 16.59
N ALA A 113 14.80 -6.62 17.63
CA ALA A 113 15.19 -6.15 18.95
C ALA A 113 16.27 -7.02 19.60
N GLU A 114 16.23 -8.34 19.41
CA GLU A 114 17.26 -9.28 19.88
C GLU A 114 18.64 -9.04 19.23
N LYS A 115 18.64 -8.42 18.04
CA LYS A 115 19.83 -7.99 17.30
C LYS A 115 20.18 -6.50 17.54
N GLY A 116 19.45 -5.79 18.40
CA GLY A 116 19.64 -4.37 18.67
C GLY A 116 19.12 -3.43 17.59
N VAL A 117 18.35 -3.93 16.63
CA VAL A 117 17.74 -3.15 15.54
C VAL A 117 16.41 -2.56 16.00
N SER A 118 16.26 -1.24 15.88
CA SER A 118 14.97 -0.58 16.08
C SER A 118 14.05 -0.81 14.89
N MET A 119 12.74 -0.95 15.10
CA MET A 119 11.78 -1.15 13.99
C MET A 119 10.65 -0.14 14.07
N ILE A 120 10.34 0.46 12.92
CA ILE A 120 9.17 1.31 12.68
C ILE A 120 8.27 0.63 11.66
N ASP A 121 7.00 0.48 12.00
CA ASP A 121 5.95 0.19 11.05
C ASP A 121 5.52 1.47 10.38
N ALA A 122 5.57 1.51 9.05
CA ALA A 122 5.27 2.70 8.27
C ALA A 122 4.40 2.34 7.02
N PRO A 123 3.27 1.63 7.19
CA PRO A 123 2.42 1.32 6.05
C PRO A 123 1.87 2.59 5.40
N VAL A 124 1.61 2.49 4.10
CA VAL A 124 1.34 3.63 3.24
C VAL A 124 -0.09 3.61 2.67
N SER A 125 -0.61 4.80 2.36
CA SER A 125 -1.87 4.99 1.63
C SER A 125 -1.60 5.76 0.34
N GLY A 126 -1.88 5.10 -0.78
CA GLY A 126 -1.66 5.58 -2.15
C GLY A 126 -1.20 4.44 -3.06
N ASN A 127 -1.05 4.76 -4.34
CA ASN A 127 -0.49 3.88 -5.37
C ASN A 127 0.80 4.50 -5.95
N ALA A 128 1.45 3.85 -6.91
CA ALA A 128 2.70 4.35 -7.49
C ALA A 128 2.58 5.77 -8.06
N LYS A 129 1.47 6.11 -8.73
CA LYS A 129 1.22 7.47 -9.25
C LYS A 129 1.11 8.50 -8.13
N VAL A 130 0.50 8.12 -7.00
CA VAL A 130 0.42 8.97 -5.79
C VAL A 130 1.81 9.21 -5.20
N VAL A 131 2.68 8.19 -5.20
CA VAL A 131 4.09 8.33 -4.78
C VAL A 131 4.83 9.29 -5.70
N GLU A 132 4.73 9.08 -7.02
CA GLU A 132 5.37 9.92 -8.04
C GLU A 132 4.96 11.39 -7.91
N ALA A 133 3.67 11.64 -7.64
CA ALA A 133 3.13 12.99 -7.40
C ALA A 133 3.55 13.59 -6.04
N GLY A 134 4.21 12.84 -5.16
CA GLY A 134 4.60 13.31 -3.83
C GLY A 134 3.45 13.39 -2.82
N LEU A 135 2.35 12.69 -3.06
CA LEU A 135 1.09 12.81 -2.34
C LEU A 135 0.79 11.58 -1.46
N LEU A 136 1.81 10.73 -1.22
CA LEU A 136 1.67 9.55 -0.37
C LEU A 136 1.34 9.97 1.06
N SER A 137 0.53 9.18 1.75
CA SER A 137 0.31 9.31 3.19
C SER A 137 0.90 8.10 3.91
N ILE A 138 1.57 8.33 5.03
CA ILE A 138 2.19 7.29 5.86
C ILE A 138 1.59 7.36 7.26
N VAL A 139 1.23 6.21 7.81
CA VAL A 139 0.96 6.07 9.25
C VAL A 139 2.11 5.30 9.87
N ALA A 140 2.63 5.77 11.01
CA ALA A 140 3.82 5.17 11.63
C ALA A 140 3.60 4.81 13.09
N SER A 141 4.16 3.68 13.52
CA SER A 141 4.24 3.26 14.93
C SER A 141 5.56 2.57 15.24
N GLY A 142 5.94 2.61 16.53
CA GLY A 142 7.18 2.09 17.07
C GLY A 142 7.71 3.03 18.16
N LYS A 143 8.90 2.75 18.72
CA LYS A 143 9.49 3.62 19.73
C LYS A 143 9.62 5.06 19.21
N ARG A 144 9.26 6.03 20.03
CA ARG A 144 9.28 7.46 19.65
C ARG A 144 10.65 7.91 19.12
N SER A 145 11.73 7.50 19.76
CA SER A 145 13.09 7.85 19.32
C SER A 145 13.44 7.28 17.92
N ALA A 146 12.99 6.06 17.64
CA ALA A 146 13.16 5.46 16.32
C ALA A 146 12.30 6.15 15.26
N PHE A 147 11.09 6.58 15.62
CA PHE A 147 10.24 7.40 14.75
C PHE A 147 10.89 8.75 14.42
N ASP A 148 11.45 9.44 15.42
CA ASP A 148 12.12 10.73 15.21
C ASP A 148 13.34 10.58 14.29
N GLU A 149 14.08 9.45 14.35
CA GLU A 149 15.15 9.11 13.41
C GLU A 149 14.61 8.80 12.00
N ALA A 150 13.47 8.10 11.90
CA ALA A 150 12.84 7.73 10.62
C ALA A 150 12.22 8.93 9.89
N LEU A 151 11.71 9.91 10.65
CA LEU A 151 10.83 10.98 10.12
C LEU A 151 11.41 11.72 8.92
N PRO A 152 12.68 12.13 8.85
CA PRO A 152 13.23 12.82 7.68
C PRO A 152 13.15 12.00 6.38
N PHE A 153 13.25 10.67 6.49
CA PHE A 153 13.16 9.75 5.35
C PHE A 153 11.71 9.49 4.96
N LEU A 154 10.80 9.42 5.94
CA LEU A 154 9.37 9.28 5.69
C LEU A 154 8.79 10.55 5.06
N ASP A 155 9.21 11.73 5.51
CA ASP A 155 8.82 13.03 4.91
C ASP A 155 9.32 13.19 3.47
N ALA A 156 10.43 12.56 3.09
CA ALA A 156 10.89 12.54 1.70
C ALA A 156 9.98 11.68 0.80
N LEU A 157 9.25 10.73 1.37
CA LEU A 157 8.35 9.82 0.66
C LEU A 157 6.90 10.33 0.60
N ALA A 158 6.45 11.10 1.57
CA ALA A 158 5.04 11.38 1.82
C ALA A 158 4.73 12.87 1.93
N GLU A 159 3.49 13.23 1.60
CA GLU A 159 2.91 14.54 1.90
C GLU A 159 2.63 14.71 3.40
N GLY A 160 2.37 13.59 4.09
CA GLY A 160 2.10 13.59 5.52
C GLY A 160 2.40 12.27 6.20
N VAL A 161 2.98 12.37 7.39
CA VAL A 161 3.32 11.23 8.25
C VAL A 161 2.57 11.38 9.57
N THR A 162 1.77 10.37 9.94
CA THR A 162 1.01 10.35 11.19
C THR A 162 1.60 9.32 12.14
N TYR A 163 2.15 9.76 13.27
CA TYR A 163 2.58 8.87 14.33
C TYR A 163 1.41 8.51 15.24
N VAL A 164 1.19 7.19 15.45
CA VAL A 164 0.03 6.70 16.21
C VAL A 164 0.39 5.98 17.51
N GLY A 165 1.67 5.99 17.90
CA GLY A 165 2.14 5.39 19.16
C GLY A 165 3.09 4.23 18.94
N GLU A 166 3.30 3.42 19.97
CA GLU A 166 4.25 2.30 19.96
C GLU A 166 3.60 0.99 19.52
N GLY A 167 4.42 -0.04 19.31
CA GLY A 167 3.98 -1.37 18.88
C GLY A 167 3.41 -1.39 17.46
N GLU A 168 2.36 -2.18 17.27
CA GLU A 168 1.77 -2.50 15.96
C GLU A 168 0.59 -1.59 15.57
N LEU A 169 0.45 -0.41 16.18
CA LEU A 169 -0.72 0.45 16.02
C LEU A 169 -0.89 0.95 14.57
N ALA A 170 0.21 1.21 13.86
CA ALA A 170 0.15 1.60 12.44
C ALA A 170 -0.43 0.48 11.57
N ARG A 171 -0.20 -0.80 11.89
CA ARG A 171 -0.79 -1.95 11.19
C ARG A 171 -2.31 -1.94 11.33
N THR A 172 -2.79 -1.76 12.56
CA THR A 172 -4.22 -1.66 12.84
C THR A 172 -4.85 -0.50 12.07
N VAL A 173 -4.24 0.69 12.09
CA VAL A 173 -4.75 1.84 11.33
C VAL A 173 -4.77 1.56 9.85
N LYS A 174 -3.73 0.91 9.30
CA LYS A 174 -3.70 0.54 7.87
C LYS A 174 -4.79 -0.48 7.51
N ILE A 175 -5.02 -1.48 8.36
CA ILE A 175 -6.12 -2.42 8.20
C ILE A 175 -7.45 -1.66 8.18
N CYS A 176 -7.75 -0.85 9.19
CA CYS A 176 -8.97 -0.04 9.26
C CYS A 176 -9.15 0.84 8.01
N HIS A 177 -8.07 1.47 7.52
CA HIS A 177 -8.10 2.25 6.28
C HIS A 177 -8.55 1.40 5.09
N ASN A 178 -8.03 0.18 4.94
CA ASN A 178 -8.36 -0.67 3.79
C ASN A 178 -9.76 -1.31 3.91
N LEU A 179 -10.26 -1.57 5.12
CA LEU A 179 -11.68 -1.91 5.33
C LEU A 179 -12.59 -0.79 4.85
N PHE A 180 -12.29 0.45 5.24
CA PHE A 180 -13.03 1.64 4.81
C PHE A 180 -12.94 1.84 3.29
N LEU A 181 -11.76 1.63 2.69
CA LEU A 181 -11.55 1.71 1.23
C LEU A 181 -12.47 0.75 0.47
N GLY A 182 -12.56 -0.52 0.92
CA GLY A 182 -13.44 -1.52 0.32
C GLY A 182 -14.92 -1.11 0.41
N ALA A 183 -15.36 -0.66 1.59
CA ALA A 183 -16.73 -0.22 1.81
C ALA A 183 -17.11 0.99 0.95
N VAL A 184 -16.22 1.99 0.85
CA VAL A 184 -16.43 3.19 0.01
C VAL A 184 -16.52 2.80 -1.46
N THR A 185 -15.69 1.87 -1.94
CA THR A 185 -15.72 1.43 -3.35
C THR A 185 -17.03 0.72 -3.68
N GLN A 186 -17.48 -0.20 -2.83
CA GLN A 186 -18.75 -0.88 -3.04
C GLN A 186 -19.93 0.11 -3.01
N SER A 187 -19.97 1.01 -2.04
CA SER A 187 -21.00 2.04 -1.96
C SER A 187 -21.00 2.94 -3.21
N LEU A 188 -19.81 3.31 -3.71
CA LEU A 188 -19.70 4.09 -4.94
C LEU A 188 -20.21 3.31 -6.16
N ALA A 189 -19.94 2.00 -6.24
CA ALA A 189 -20.45 1.14 -7.31
C ALA A 189 -21.99 1.09 -7.31
N GLU A 190 -22.61 0.93 -6.13
CA GLU A 190 -24.06 0.88 -5.99
C GLU A 190 -24.73 2.19 -6.44
N VAL A 191 -24.26 3.33 -5.93
CA VAL A 191 -24.88 4.62 -6.27
C VAL A 191 -24.62 4.99 -7.73
N THR A 192 -23.50 4.56 -8.33
CA THR A 192 -23.20 4.78 -9.74
C THR A 192 -24.16 4.00 -10.62
N VAL A 193 -24.40 2.74 -10.36
CA VAL A 193 -25.37 1.92 -11.11
C VAL A 193 -26.80 2.46 -10.95
N LEU A 194 -27.17 2.90 -9.73
CA LEU A 194 -28.48 3.52 -9.49
C LEU A 194 -28.67 4.77 -10.31
N ALA A 195 -27.67 5.66 -10.34
CA ALA A 195 -27.70 6.91 -11.09
C ALA A 195 -27.80 6.66 -12.60
N GLU A 196 -26.98 5.74 -13.14
CA GLU A 196 -26.98 5.41 -14.56
C GLU A 196 -28.31 4.78 -15.00
N LYS A 197 -28.90 3.90 -14.23
CA LYS A 197 -30.28 3.39 -14.50
C LYS A 197 -31.35 4.47 -14.44
N SER A 198 -31.09 5.57 -13.76
CA SER A 198 -31.96 6.73 -13.69
C SER A 198 -31.69 7.74 -14.84
N GLY A 199 -30.75 7.45 -15.74
CA GLY A 199 -30.38 8.28 -16.88
C GLY A 199 -29.32 9.34 -16.57
N VAL A 200 -28.63 9.28 -15.42
CA VAL A 200 -27.53 10.18 -15.07
C VAL A 200 -26.23 9.57 -15.56
N PRO A 201 -25.44 10.25 -16.43
CA PRO A 201 -24.12 9.77 -16.85
C PRO A 201 -23.19 9.57 -15.64
N ARG A 202 -22.36 8.53 -15.68
CA ARG A 202 -21.37 8.25 -14.62
C ARG A 202 -20.40 9.42 -14.42
N SER A 203 -19.96 10.04 -15.53
CA SER A 203 -19.08 11.21 -15.50
C SER A 203 -19.71 12.38 -14.73
N ALA A 204 -21.01 12.65 -14.93
CA ALA A 204 -21.72 13.72 -14.23
C ALA A 204 -21.88 13.42 -12.72
N LEU A 205 -22.21 12.16 -12.36
CA LEU A 205 -22.30 11.74 -10.97
C LEU A 205 -20.94 11.89 -10.27
N LEU A 206 -19.86 11.36 -10.89
CA LEU A 206 -18.52 11.40 -10.29
C LEU A 206 -17.98 12.83 -10.19
N ASP A 207 -18.27 13.69 -11.19
CA ASP A 207 -17.92 15.11 -11.12
C ASP A 207 -18.60 15.81 -9.93
N PHE A 208 -19.90 15.55 -9.72
CA PHE A 208 -20.63 16.07 -8.56
C PHE A 208 -20.04 15.56 -7.24
N ILE A 209 -19.83 14.24 -7.11
CA ILE A 209 -19.24 13.65 -5.89
C ILE A 209 -17.88 14.27 -5.60
N ASN A 210 -17.01 14.38 -6.61
CA ASN A 210 -15.65 14.91 -6.47
C ASN A 210 -15.60 16.39 -6.06
N LYS A 211 -16.65 17.18 -6.36
CA LYS A 211 -16.80 18.58 -5.96
C LYS A 211 -17.56 18.74 -4.64
N SER A 212 -18.25 17.70 -4.18
CA SER A 212 -19.02 17.70 -2.94
C SER A 212 -18.15 17.46 -1.72
N VAL A 213 -18.75 17.51 -0.53
CA VAL A 213 -18.11 17.14 0.75
C VAL A 213 -17.68 15.68 0.82
N MET A 214 -18.16 14.80 -0.08
CA MET A 214 -17.79 13.40 -0.19
C MET A 214 -16.61 13.18 -1.12
N GLY A 215 -16.13 14.22 -1.82
CA GLY A 215 -14.97 14.14 -2.69
C GLY A 215 -13.69 13.88 -1.90
N SER A 216 -12.86 13.02 -2.45
CA SER A 216 -11.57 12.63 -1.86
C SER A 216 -10.53 12.42 -2.97
N ARG A 217 -9.25 12.34 -2.60
CA ARG A 217 -8.21 11.92 -3.55
C ARG A 217 -8.55 10.55 -4.15
N PHE A 218 -9.07 9.65 -3.33
CA PHE A 218 -9.50 8.32 -3.77
C PHE A 218 -10.57 8.38 -4.85
N SER A 219 -11.68 9.10 -4.61
CA SER A 219 -12.77 9.20 -5.59
C SER A 219 -12.31 9.83 -6.91
N LYS A 220 -11.40 10.82 -6.86
CA LYS A 220 -10.82 11.46 -8.04
C LYS A 220 -10.00 10.52 -8.88
N TYR A 221 -9.00 9.82 -8.30
CA TYR A 221 -8.15 8.93 -9.11
C TYR A 221 -8.86 7.64 -9.54
N LYS A 222 -10.00 7.28 -8.93
CA LYS A 222 -10.85 6.17 -9.35
C LYS A 222 -11.88 6.57 -10.42
N THR A 223 -12.08 7.84 -10.68
CA THR A 223 -13.03 8.31 -11.69
C THR A 223 -12.84 7.64 -13.06
N PRO A 224 -11.62 7.47 -13.62
CA PRO A 224 -11.44 6.76 -14.90
C PRO A 224 -11.96 5.32 -14.90
N ALA A 225 -11.76 4.59 -13.79
CA ALA A 225 -12.25 3.22 -13.67
C ALA A 225 -13.79 3.14 -13.68
N PHE A 226 -14.46 4.10 -13.06
CA PHE A 226 -15.93 4.15 -13.01
C PHE A 226 -16.55 4.70 -14.29
N VAL A 227 -15.92 5.68 -14.95
CA VAL A 227 -16.46 6.34 -16.15
C VAL A 227 -16.10 5.55 -17.42
N ASN A 228 -14.82 5.22 -17.57
CA ASN A 228 -14.30 4.61 -18.82
C ASN A 228 -14.00 3.12 -18.68
N LEU A 229 -14.36 2.49 -17.55
CA LEU A 229 -14.15 1.07 -17.27
C LEU A 229 -12.65 0.68 -17.37
N ASP A 230 -11.74 1.60 -17.06
CA ASP A 230 -10.31 1.33 -17.02
C ASP A 230 -9.93 0.65 -15.69
N TYR A 231 -9.90 -0.66 -15.69
CA TYR A 231 -9.53 -1.49 -14.53
C TYR A 231 -8.05 -1.88 -14.51
N THR A 232 -7.20 -1.08 -15.13
CA THR A 232 -5.74 -1.20 -14.96
C THR A 232 -5.40 -1.15 -13.47
N PRO A 233 -4.77 -2.19 -12.90
CA PRO A 233 -4.72 -2.34 -11.46
C PRO A 233 -3.80 -1.31 -10.80
N THR A 234 -4.37 -0.47 -9.96
CA THR A 234 -3.65 0.30 -8.94
C THR A 234 -3.56 -0.49 -7.63
N PHE A 235 -4.59 -1.27 -7.33
CA PHE A 235 -4.68 -2.22 -6.23
C PHE A 235 -5.63 -3.36 -6.66
N THR A 236 -5.15 -4.62 -6.67
CA THR A 236 -5.92 -5.73 -7.23
C THR A 236 -7.02 -6.19 -6.29
N SER A 237 -8.06 -6.83 -6.86
CA SER A 237 -9.14 -7.45 -6.09
C SER A 237 -8.60 -8.48 -5.09
N THR A 238 -7.60 -9.28 -5.49
CA THR A 238 -6.94 -10.27 -4.61
C THR A 238 -6.27 -9.59 -3.41
N LEU A 239 -5.59 -8.46 -3.60
CA LEU A 239 -4.94 -7.73 -2.51
C LEU A 239 -5.96 -7.09 -1.57
N LEU A 240 -7.06 -6.52 -2.10
CA LEU A 240 -8.13 -6.00 -1.25
C LEU A 240 -8.77 -7.13 -0.43
N ARG A 241 -9.03 -8.28 -1.06
CA ARG A 241 -9.58 -9.45 -0.38
C ARG A 241 -8.71 -9.89 0.81
N LYS A 242 -7.39 -9.97 0.60
CA LYS A 242 -6.43 -10.28 1.68
C LYS A 242 -6.56 -9.29 2.85
N ASP A 243 -6.66 -7.99 2.57
CA ASP A 243 -6.72 -6.97 3.61
C ASP A 243 -8.06 -7.00 4.36
N LEU A 244 -9.18 -7.32 3.67
CA LEU A 244 -10.48 -7.53 4.31
C LEU A 244 -10.44 -8.75 5.25
N ASP A 245 -9.79 -9.85 4.85
CA ASP A 245 -9.60 -11.03 5.70
C ASP A 245 -8.77 -10.71 6.95
N LEU A 246 -7.67 -9.94 6.81
CA LEU A 246 -6.88 -9.47 7.95
C LEU A 246 -7.73 -8.63 8.92
N GLY A 247 -8.60 -7.77 8.39
CA GLY A 247 -9.48 -6.95 9.21
C GLY A 247 -10.56 -7.77 9.95
N LEU A 248 -11.14 -8.74 9.28
CA LEU A 248 -12.13 -9.65 9.91
C LEU A 248 -11.48 -10.50 11.02
N SER A 249 -10.24 -10.98 10.80
CA SER A 249 -9.48 -11.67 11.85
C SER A 249 -9.25 -10.77 13.05
N ALA A 250 -8.73 -9.56 12.84
CA ALA A 250 -8.50 -8.60 13.91
C ALA A 250 -9.80 -8.21 14.64
N GLY A 251 -10.92 -8.08 13.91
CA GLY A 251 -12.24 -7.84 14.50
C GLY A 251 -12.68 -8.99 15.42
N ASN A 252 -12.48 -10.23 14.99
CA ASN A 252 -12.81 -11.41 15.80
C ASN A 252 -11.93 -11.50 17.06
N GLU A 253 -10.63 -11.21 16.94
CA GLU A 253 -9.70 -11.22 18.08
C GLU A 253 -10.03 -10.16 19.15
N LEU A 254 -10.64 -9.04 18.72
CA LEU A 254 -10.99 -7.92 19.58
C LEU A 254 -12.48 -7.87 19.95
N ASP A 255 -13.26 -8.88 19.59
CA ASP A 255 -14.71 -8.93 19.78
C ASP A 255 -15.45 -7.72 19.16
N VAL A 256 -14.96 -7.21 18.00
CA VAL A 256 -15.58 -6.10 17.26
C VAL A 256 -16.34 -6.65 16.05
N PRO A 257 -17.70 -6.59 16.03
CA PRO A 257 -18.48 -6.99 14.86
C PRO A 257 -18.23 -6.07 13.65
N LEU A 258 -17.92 -6.66 12.48
CA LEU A 258 -17.66 -5.94 11.24
C LEU A 258 -18.59 -6.38 10.09
N PRO A 259 -19.93 -6.18 10.21
CA PRO A 259 -20.89 -6.71 9.24
C PRO A 259 -20.73 -6.11 7.83
N VAL A 260 -20.40 -4.82 7.70
CA VAL A 260 -20.17 -4.18 6.41
C VAL A 260 -18.91 -4.76 5.74
N THR A 261 -17.84 -4.95 6.50
CA THR A 261 -16.60 -5.58 6.01
C THR A 261 -16.85 -7.00 5.52
N ALA A 262 -17.62 -7.80 6.27
CA ALA A 262 -17.94 -9.18 5.88
C ALA A 262 -18.72 -9.22 4.55
N MET A 263 -19.71 -8.35 4.38
CA MET A 263 -20.47 -8.24 3.13
C MET A 263 -19.55 -7.83 1.96
N VAL A 264 -18.74 -6.80 2.13
CA VAL A 264 -17.83 -6.33 1.08
C VAL A 264 -16.81 -7.41 0.73
N ARG A 265 -16.30 -8.12 1.71
CA ARG A 265 -15.38 -9.25 1.50
C ARG A 265 -15.99 -10.32 0.59
N ASP A 266 -17.27 -10.66 0.78
CA ASP A 266 -17.95 -11.65 -0.03
C ASP A 266 -18.21 -11.14 -1.45
N LEU A 267 -18.51 -9.85 -1.63
CA LEU A 267 -18.62 -9.22 -2.94
C LEU A 267 -17.28 -9.20 -3.69
N VAL A 268 -16.16 -8.89 -3.00
CA VAL A 268 -14.83 -8.96 -3.59
C VAL A 268 -14.46 -10.40 -3.95
N GLN A 269 -14.87 -11.40 -3.17
CA GLN A 269 -14.68 -12.80 -3.55
C GLN A 269 -15.47 -13.14 -4.82
N ALA A 270 -16.74 -12.75 -4.91
CA ALA A 270 -17.55 -12.96 -6.11
C ALA A 270 -16.94 -12.27 -7.35
N LEU A 271 -16.33 -11.08 -7.17
CA LEU A 271 -15.59 -10.40 -8.22
C LEU A 271 -14.37 -11.21 -8.69
N ILE A 272 -13.58 -11.76 -7.76
CA ILE A 272 -12.45 -12.64 -8.06
C ILE A 272 -12.90 -13.88 -8.83
N ASP A 273 -13.98 -14.52 -8.36
CA ASP A 273 -14.53 -15.74 -8.98
C ASP A 273 -15.11 -15.47 -10.39
N SER A 274 -15.47 -14.21 -10.70
CA SER A 274 -15.91 -13.78 -12.03
C SER A 274 -14.75 -13.48 -13.01
N GLY A 275 -13.49 -13.67 -12.59
CA GLY A 275 -12.29 -13.51 -13.43
C GLY A 275 -11.50 -12.22 -13.22
N HIS A 276 -11.86 -11.40 -12.24
CA HIS A 276 -11.22 -10.10 -11.95
C HIS A 276 -10.18 -10.15 -10.81
N ALA A 277 -9.51 -11.30 -10.61
CA ALA A 277 -8.52 -11.45 -9.54
C ALA A 277 -7.39 -10.41 -9.61
N ASP A 278 -6.86 -10.19 -10.82
CA ASP A 278 -5.75 -9.27 -11.10
C ASP A 278 -6.19 -7.88 -11.58
N SER A 279 -7.49 -7.67 -11.77
CA SER A 279 -8.07 -6.36 -12.11
C SER A 279 -8.08 -5.43 -10.90
N ASP A 280 -8.19 -4.13 -11.17
CA ASP A 280 -8.46 -3.16 -10.11
C ASP A 280 -9.79 -3.47 -9.43
N PHE A 281 -9.83 -3.37 -8.11
CA PHE A 281 -11.03 -3.66 -7.32
C PHE A 281 -12.21 -2.71 -7.63
N ALA A 282 -12.00 -1.62 -8.35
CA ALA A 282 -13.07 -0.77 -8.88
C ALA A 282 -14.00 -1.55 -9.85
N ALA A 283 -13.57 -2.71 -10.37
CA ALA A 283 -14.42 -3.63 -11.13
C ALA A 283 -15.61 -4.20 -10.32
N LEU A 284 -15.72 -3.90 -9.00
CA LEU A 284 -16.96 -4.06 -8.24
C LEU A 284 -18.15 -3.37 -8.92
N LEU A 285 -17.90 -2.32 -9.72
CA LEU A 285 -18.91 -1.67 -10.56
C LEU A 285 -19.55 -2.64 -11.55
N GLU A 286 -18.76 -3.50 -12.23
CA GLU A 286 -19.29 -4.50 -13.17
C GLU A 286 -20.12 -5.57 -12.48
N LEU A 287 -19.67 -6.03 -11.30
CA LEU A 287 -20.44 -6.98 -10.50
C LEU A 287 -21.80 -6.39 -10.13
N GLN A 288 -21.83 -5.14 -9.69
CA GLN A 288 -23.06 -4.41 -9.33
C GLN A 288 -23.96 -4.17 -10.55
N ALA A 289 -23.40 -3.76 -11.68
CA ALA A 289 -24.16 -3.56 -12.91
C ALA A 289 -24.80 -4.86 -13.42
N LYS A 290 -24.05 -5.97 -13.40
CA LYS A 290 -24.56 -7.28 -13.76
C LYS A 290 -25.75 -7.72 -12.86
N ALA A 291 -25.65 -7.50 -11.56
CA ALA A 291 -26.73 -7.77 -10.61
C ALA A 291 -27.97 -6.91 -10.91
N ALA A 292 -27.78 -5.69 -11.39
CA ALA A 292 -28.84 -4.77 -11.80
C ALA A 292 -29.34 -5.02 -13.25
N LYS A 293 -28.81 -5.99 -13.99
CA LYS A 293 -29.07 -6.23 -15.42
C LYS A 293 -28.83 -4.97 -16.26
N LEU A 294 -27.70 -4.33 -16.03
CA LEU A 294 -27.22 -3.16 -16.74
C LEU A 294 -25.94 -3.55 -17.48
N ASP A 295 -25.93 -3.35 -18.78
CA ASP A 295 -24.72 -3.48 -19.59
C ASP A 295 -24.00 -2.11 -19.57
N LEU A 296 -22.72 -2.13 -19.15
CA LEU A 296 -21.89 -0.93 -19.07
C LEU A 296 -21.07 -0.81 -20.37
N GLU A 297 -21.04 0.42 -20.89
CA GLU A 297 -20.13 0.80 -21.97
C GLU A 297 -19.23 1.94 -21.48
N PRO A 298 -17.95 2.01 -21.90
CA PRO A 298 -17.12 3.18 -21.61
C PRO A 298 -17.81 4.47 -22.10
N GLU A 299 -17.74 5.53 -21.27
CA GLU A 299 -18.28 6.84 -21.73
C GLU A 299 -17.31 7.58 -22.66
N ASP A 300 -16.07 7.11 -22.78
CA ASP A 300 -14.99 7.71 -23.60
C ASP A 300 -14.82 9.22 -23.33
N THR A 301 -15.09 9.61 -22.07
CA THR A 301 -15.02 10.99 -21.61
C THR A 301 -13.68 11.26 -20.95
N GLU A 302 -13.03 12.35 -21.35
CA GLU A 302 -11.82 12.79 -20.68
C GLU A 302 -12.14 13.19 -19.24
N VAL A 303 -11.55 12.48 -18.28
CA VAL A 303 -11.75 12.71 -16.84
C VAL A 303 -10.40 12.84 -16.14
N GLY A 304 -10.29 13.83 -15.26
CA GLY A 304 -9.09 14.04 -14.48
C GLY A 304 -8.89 12.97 -13.42
N THR A 305 -7.65 12.62 -13.15
CA THR A 305 -7.26 11.66 -12.09
C THR A 305 -7.09 12.35 -10.73
N GLY A 306 -7.02 13.67 -10.69
CA GLY A 306 -6.73 14.43 -9.47
C GLY A 306 -5.31 14.23 -8.90
N LEU A 307 -4.38 13.72 -9.74
CA LEU A 307 -2.95 13.51 -9.45
C LEU A 307 -2.09 14.38 -10.35
#